data_bd41fdc1afb6fcabdf247b1d1271c02f
#
_entry.id   bd41fdc1afb6fcabdf247b1d1271c02f
#
_cell.length_a   1.000
_cell.length_b   1.000
_cell.length_c   1.000
_cell.angle_alpha   90.00
_cell.angle_beta   90.00
_cell.angle_gamma   90.00
#
_symmetry.space_group_name_H-M   'P 1'
#
loop_
_entity.id
_entity.type
_entity.pdbx_description
1 polymer ?
#
loop_
_entity_poly.entity_id
_entity_poly.type
_entity_poly.pdbx_seq_one_letter_code
_entity_poly.pdbx_strand_id
1 'polypeptide(L)'
;MEIGGRMLWALLSGLGRRGGTRDWAFSSWQPCLPLAGLLSATELVSHWTAVFEKRGIPEAQASSEYIVAHVLGAKTFQSLRPVLRTQPLTPWQLQHVQKLSSCRLQRMPVQYILGEWDFQGLTLKMAPPVFIPRPETEELVQWVLEEVTQSSCAVGTQGGPLILEVGCGSGAISLSLLSQLPQAPCSLHSHRLFLGQSRVIAVDKGEAAICLTQENAQSYEDPLALDGGEEGMDIITHILALAPWLLKDSGSIFLEVEPRHPELVGSWLQSRPDLSLDLVAVRKDFCGRPRFLHIRRSGPQRGWPAEAMPGPQPARVAG
;
A
#
# COMPACT_ATOMS: atom_id res chain seq x y z
N MET A 1 30.07 5.05 -15.83
CA MET A 1 29.26 3.89 -16.27
C MET A 1 27.88 4.10 -15.71
N GLU A 2 26.98 4.49 -16.61
CA GLU A 2 25.61 4.87 -16.31
C GLU A 2 24.74 3.63 -16.18
N ILE A 3 24.20 3.36 -15.01
CA ILE A 3 22.99 2.53 -14.85
C ILE A 3 22.17 3.14 -13.70
N GLY A 4 21.31 4.07 -14.03
CA GLY A 4 20.46 4.70 -13.04
C GLY A 4 19.49 5.68 -13.66
N GLY A 5 18.61 5.24 -14.57
CA GLY A 5 17.74 6.23 -15.18
C GLY A 5 16.57 5.69 -15.99
N ARG A 6 15.97 4.54 -15.63
CA ARG A 6 14.87 3.99 -16.45
C ARG A 6 13.65 3.46 -15.69
N MET A 7 13.51 3.72 -14.39
CA MET A 7 12.35 3.22 -13.64
C MET A 7 11.31 4.27 -13.28
N LEU A 8 11.59 5.55 -13.53
CA LEU A 8 10.69 6.66 -13.17
C LEU A 8 9.71 7.07 -14.29
N TRP A 9 9.86 6.56 -15.52
CA TRP A 9 9.07 6.99 -16.67
C TRP A 9 7.74 6.23 -16.87
N ALA A 10 7.45 5.21 -16.09
CA ALA A 10 6.20 4.46 -16.19
C ALA A 10 5.03 5.11 -15.43
N LEU A 11 5.27 6.12 -14.63
CA LEU A 11 4.26 6.80 -13.81
C LEU A 11 3.65 8.05 -14.45
N LEU A 12 4.18 8.51 -15.59
CA LEU A 12 3.82 9.81 -16.16
C LEU A 12 3.22 9.80 -17.58
N SER A 13 2.88 8.65 -18.17
CA SER A 13 2.33 8.61 -19.53
C SER A 13 1.03 7.80 -19.64
N GLY A 14 0.01 8.26 -18.94
CA GLY A 14 -1.37 7.81 -19.09
C GLY A 14 -2.20 8.75 -19.94
N LEU A 15 -1.81 9.02 -21.20
CA LEU A 15 -2.69 9.64 -22.19
C LEU A 15 -2.96 8.67 -23.34
N GLY A 16 -4.16 8.16 -23.32
CA GLY A 16 -5.02 7.71 -24.40
C GLY A 16 -4.42 6.98 -25.60
N ARG A 17 -4.71 5.66 -25.68
CA ARG A 17 -5.18 5.06 -26.93
C ARG A 17 -6.16 3.94 -26.66
N ARG A 18 -7.29 4.02 -27.33
CA ARG A 18 -8.37 3.04 -27.39
C ARG A 18 -7.87 1.68 -27.90
N GLY A 19 -8.44 0.62 -27.35
CA GLY A 19 -8.80 -0.57 -28.09
C GLY A 19 -7.66 -1.54 -28.36
N GLY A 20 -7.81 -2.71 -27.82
CA GLY A 20 -7.12 -3.92 -28.19
C GLY A 20 -6.97 -4.82 -26.98
N THR A 21 -7.95 -5.68 -26.75
CA THR A 21 -7.75 -6.93 -26.05
C THR A 21 -6.60 -7.65 -26.73
N ARG A 22 -5.39 -7.49 -26.18
CA ARG A 22 -4.29 -8.37 -26.58
C ARG A 22 -4.54 -9.70 -25.91
N ASP A 23 -5.15 -10.61 -26.66
CA ASP A 23 -5.03 -12.02 -26.42
C ASP A 23 -3.54 -12.33 -26.25
N TRP A 24 -3.15 -12.67 -25.02
CA TRP A 24 -1.82 -13.15 -24.73
C TRP A 24 -1.70 -14.53 -25.36
N ALA A 25 -1.33 -14.55 -26.65
CA ALA A 25 -0.99 -15.77 -27.35
C ALA A 25 0.12 -16.47 -26.55
N PHE A 26 -0.22 -17.59 -25.96
CA PHE A 26 0.70 -18.51 -25.31
C PHE A 26 1.76 -18.93 -26.33
N SER A 27 2.89 -18.22 -26.34
CA SER A 27 4.07 -18.69 -27.04
C SER A 27 4.53 -19.98 -26.36
N SER A 28 4.64 -21.05 -27.14
CA SER A 28 4.82 -22.44 -26.75
C SER A 28 6.21 -22.80 -26.20
N TRP A 29 6.77 -21.96 -25.31
CA TRP A 29 7.97 -22.28 -24.55
C TRP A 29 7.58 -22.70 -23.13
N GLN A 30 7.09 -23.93 -23.00
CA GLN A 30 6.99 -24.58 -21.70
C GLN A 30 8.37 -25.16 -21.35
N PRO A 31 9.03 -24.76 -20.26
CA PRO A 31 10.07 -25.58 -19.67
C PRO A 31 9.37 -26.84 -19.16
N CYS A 32 9.47 -27.92 -19.95
CA CYS A 32 8.96 -29.23 -19.53
C CYS A 32 9.71 -29.63 -18.28
N LEU A 33 8.99 -29.69 -17.14
CA LEU A 33 9.48 -30.50 -16.03
C LEU A 33 9.64 -31.92 -16.57
N PRO A 34 10.75 -32.59 -16.31
CA PRO A 34 10.86 -34.00 -16.60
C PRO A 34 9.82 -34.73 -15.73
N LEU A 35 8.70 -35.11 -16.34
CA LEU A 35 7.56 -35.81 -15.69
C LEU A 35 7.90 -37.23 -15.20
N ALA A 36 9.16 -37.59 -15.13
CA ALA A 36 9.61 -38.92 -14.81
C ALA A 36 10.06 -39.13 -13.34
N GLY A 37 9.71 -38.20 -12.44
CA GLY A 37 10.01 -38.35 -11.02
C GLY A 37 8.99 -37.64 -10.14
N LEU A 38 8.61 -38.28 -9.04
CA LEU A 38 7.79 -37.65 -8.01
C LEU A 38 8.64 -36.59 -7.30
N LEU A 39 8.49 -35.31 -7.70
CA LEU A 39 9.26 -34.20 -7.13
C LEU A 39 8.64 -33.75 -5.80
N SER A 40 9.48 -33.58 -4.80
CA SER A 40 9.14 -32.95 -3.52
C SER A 40 9.10 -31.42 -3.64
N ALA A 41 8.51 -30.76 -2.63
CA ALA A 41 8.49 -29.30 -2.57
C ALA A 41 9.91 -28.71 -2.55
N THR A 42 10.85 -29.32 -1.81
CA THR A 42 12.25 -28.88 -1.74
C THR A 42 12.94 -28.97 -3.10
N GLU A 43 12.73 -30.05 -3.83
CA GLU A 43 13.31 -30.22 -5.19
C GLU A 43 12.71 -29.23 -6.19
N LEU A 44 11.40 -28.92 -6.08
CA LEU A 44 10.76 -27.91 -6.93
C LEU A 44 11.27 -26.50 -6.65
N VAL A 45 11.44 -26.14 -5.36
CA VAL A 45 12.06 -24.85 -5.00
C VAL A 45 13.44 -24.75 -5.62
N SER A 46 14.29 -25.75 -5.46
CA SER A 46 15.65 -25.79 -6.03
C SER A 46 15.63 -25.67 -7.55
N HIS A 47 14.74 -26.42 -8.21
CA HIS A 47 14.58 -26.38 -9.67
C HIS A 47 14.17 -24.96 -10.16
N TRP A 48 13.11 -24.40 -9.60
CA TRP A 48 12.61 -23.09 -10.06
C TRP A 48 13.54 -21.97 -9.68
N THR A 49 14.24 -22.03 -8.56
CA THR A 49 15.30 -21.09 -8.20
C THR A 49 16.35 -21.03 -9.30
N ALA A 50 16.90 -22.19 -9.70
CA ALA A 50 17.90 -22.25 -10.77
C ALA A 50 17.37 -21.74 -12.12
N VAL A 51 16.10 -22.02 -12.45
CA VAL A 51 15.46 -21.51 -13.68
C VAL A 51 15.31 -19.98 -13.62
N PHE A 52 14.86 -19.43 -12.50
CA PHE A 52 14.68 -18.00 -12.30
C PHE A 52 16.02 -17.25 -12.33
N GLU A 53 17.06 -17.76 -11.66
CA GLU A 53 18.41 -17.19 -11.70
C GLU A 53 18.95 -17.13 -13.13
N LYS A 54 18.86 -18.24 -13.87
CA LYS A 54 19.29 -18.31 -15.28
C LYS A 54 18.58 -17.30 -16.17
N ARG A 55 17.34 -16.92 -15.82
CA ARG A 55 16.53 -15.93 -16.57
C ARG A 55 16.65 -14.50 -16.01
N GLY A 56 17.51 -14.28 -15.03
CA GLY A 56 17.72 -12.97 -14.40
C GLY A 56 16.44 -12.46 -13.71
N ILE A 57 15.66 -13.35 -13.13
CA ILE A 57 14.51 -12.97 -12.28
C ILE A 57 15.07 -12.58 -10.90
N PRO A 58 14.76 -11.38 -10.39
CA PRO A 58 15.19 -10.99 -9.06
C PRO A 58 14.50 -11.84 -7.99
N GLU A 59 15.17 -12.00 -6.84
CA GLU A 59 14.65 -12.76 -5.68
C GLU A 59 14.22 -14.19 -6.08
N ALA A 60 15.05 -14.87 -6.86
CA ALA A 60 14.74 -16.16 -7.46
C ALA A 60 14.32 -17.21 -6.42
N GLN A 61 15.09 -17.36 -5.35
CA GLN A 61 14.80 -18.32 -4.29
C GLN A 61 13.51 -17.97 -3.55
N ALA A 62 13.35 -16.72 -3.10
CA ALA A 62 12.15 -16.27 -2.39
C ALA A 62 10.90 -16.45 -3.26
N SER A 63 10.97 -16.08 -4.55
CA SER A 63 9.86 -16.29 -5.48
C SER A 63 9.47 -17.77 -5.61
N SER A 64 10.45 -18.66 -5.68
CA SER A 64 10.20 -20.12 -5.75
C SER A 64 9.58 -20.66 -4.46
N GLU A 65 10.09 -20.24 -3.31
CA GLU A 65 9.59 -20.63 -2.00
C GLU A 65 8.13 -20.18 -1.80
N TYR A 66 7.80 -18.92 -2.14
CA TYR A 66 6.44 -18.40 -2.04
C TYR A 66 5.46 -19.15 -2.95
N ILE A 67 5.82 -19.37 -4.21
CA ILE A 67 4.95 -20.07 -5.16
C ILE A 67 4.67 -21.51 -4.71
N VAL A 68 5.69 -22.25 -4.29
CA VAL A 68 5.52 -23.63 -3.83
C VAL A 68 4.73 -23.69 -2.52
N ALA A 69 5.03 -22.78 -1.58
CA ALA A 69 4.30 -22.70 -0.32
C ALA A 69 2.80 -22.41 -0.55
N HIS A 70 2.49 -21.45 -1.41
CA HIS A 70 1.12 -21.09 -1.75
C HIS A 70 0.33 -22.27 -2.32
N VAL A 71 0.89 -23.03 -3.26
CA VAL A 71 0.25 -24.22 -3.84
C VAL A 71 0.01 -25.32 -2.78
N LEU A 72 0.83 -25.35 -1.74
CA LEU A 72 0.70 -26.28 -0.62
C LEU A 72 -0.14 -25.73 0.55
N GLY A 73 -0.76 -24.54 0.38
CA GLY A 73 -1.65 -23.94 1.37
C GLY A 73 -0.93 -23.32 2.55
N ALA A 74 0.30 -22.83 2.36
CA ALA A 74 1.08 -22.14 3.39
C ALA A 74 1.52 -20.75 2.91
N LYS A 75 1.68 -19.80 3.84
CA LYS A 75 2.15 -18.45 3.54
C LYS A 75 3.64 -18.40 3.18
N THR A 76 4.45 -19.19 3.86
CA THR A 76 5.89 -19.25 3.63
C THR A 76 6.36 -20.69 3.54
N PHE A 77 7.47 -20.93 2.86
CA PHE A 77 8.06 -22.28 2.78
C PHE A 77 8.48 -22.81 4.15
N GLN A 78 8.93 -21.90 5.02
CA GLN A 78 9.35 -22.21 6.39
C GLN A 78 8.16 -22.63 7.29
N SER A 79 6.96 -22.15 6.99
CA SER A 79 5.74 -22.52 7.73
C SER A 79 5.16 -23.89 7.31
N LEU A 80 5.63 -24.47 6.20
CA LEU A 80 5.24 -25.81 5.79
C LEU A 80 5.70 -26.85 6.81
N ARG A 81 4.82 -27.80 7.14
CA ARG A 81 5.18 -28.97 7.96
C ARG A 81 6.31 -29.75 7.27
N PRO A 82 7.32 -30.26 8.00
CA PRO A 82 8.47 -30.98 7.41
C PRO A 82 8.09 -32.07 6.42
N VAL A 83 7.03 -32.82 6.70
CA VAL A 83 6.52 -33.90 5.82
C VAL A 83 6.10 -33.33 4.45
N LEU A 84 5.45 -32.18 4.40
CA LEU A 84 5.02 -31.55 3.14
C LEU A 84 6.19 -31.06 2.30
N ARG A 85 7.36 -30.82 2.89
CA ARG A 85 8.57 -30.40 2.15
C ARG A 85 9.25 -31.55 1.42
N THR A 86 9.11 -32.76 1.92
CA THR A 86 9.85 -33.93 1.44
C THR A 86 8.99 -34.98 0.71
N GLN A 87 7.66 -34.95 0.93
CA GLN A 87 6.76 -35.86 0.19
C GLN A 87 6.58 -35.40 -1.25
N PRO A 88 6.38 -36.34 -2.19
CA PRO A 88 6.08 -36.00 -3.58
C PRO A 88 4.81 -35.17 -3.73
N LEU A 89 4.83 -34.18 -4.61
CA LEU A 89 3.64 -33.40 -4.97
C LEU A 89 2.73 -34.19 -5.92
N THR A 90 1.42 -33.92 -5.81
CA THR A 90 0.45 -34.45 -6.77
C THR A 90 0.63 -33.85 -8.15
N PRO A 91 0.20 -34.51 -9.24
CA PRO A 91 0.25 -33.96 -10.59
C PRO A 91 -0.42 -32.61 -10.72
N TRP A 92 -1.53 -32.39 -10.01
CA TRP A 92 -2.23 -31.10 -10.00
C TRP A 92 -1.39 -30.00 -9.35
N GLN A 93 -0.76 -30.28 -8.21
CA GLN A 93 0.14 -29.34 -7.54
C GLN A 93 1.34 -28.98 -8.42
N LEU A 94 1.96 -29.97 -9.07
CA LEU A 94 3.06 -29.76 -10.01
C LEU A 94 2.65 -28.84 -11.16
N GLN A 95 1.50 -29.10 -11.77
CA GLN A 95 0.97 -28.26 -12.85
C GLN A 95 0.66 -26.84 -12.37
N HIS A 96 0.15 -26.68 -11.15
CA HIS A 96 -0.16 -25.37 -10.58
C HIS A 96 1.13 -24.58 -10.29
N VAL A 97 2.13 -25.19 -9.68
CA VAL A 97 3.46 -24.57 -9.50
C VAL A 97 4.03 -24.13 -10.85
N GLN A 98 3.98 -24.99 -11.88
CA GLN A 98 4.47 -24.66 -13.21
C GLN A 98 3.73 -23.45 -13.83
N LYS A 99 2.40 -23.38 -13.68
CA LYS A 99 1.58 -22.26 -14.15
C LYS A 99 2.00 -20.95 -13.48
N LEU A 100 2.08 -20.91 -12.16
CA LEU A 100 2.45 -19.71 -11.40
C LEU A 100 3.90 -19.30 -11.68
N SER A 101 4.83 -20.26 -11.77
CA SER A 101 6.22 -19.99 -12.12
C SER A 101 6.37 -19.44 -13.56
N SER A 102 5.50 -19.84 -14.47
CA SER A 102 5.47 -19.27 -15.84
C SER A 102 5.07 -17.80 -15.81
N CYS A 103 4.14 -17.39 -14.95
CA CYS A 103 3.82 -15.96 -14.74
C CYS A 103 5.04 -15.20 -14.19
N ARG A 104 5.80 -15.80 -13.26
CA ARG A 104 7.00 -15.17 -12.71
C ARG A 104 8.10 -15.02 -13.76
N LEU A 105 8.25 -15.96 -14.68
CA LEU A 105 9.16 -15.85 -15.84
C LEU A 105 8.78 -14.68 -16.78
N GLN A 106 7.52 -14.31 -16.83
CA GLN A 106 7.05 -13.10 -17.52
C GLN A 106 7.27 -11.82 -16.71
N ARG A 107 8.03 -11.89 -15.61
CA ARG A 107 8.35 -10.80 -14.69
C ARG A 107 7.14 -10.27 -13.90
N MET A 108 6.06 -11.03 -13.81
CA MET A 108 4.96 -10.67 -12.92
C MET A 108 5.44 -10.68 -11.46
N PRO A 109 5.17 -9.66 -10.65
CA PRO A 109 5.46 -9.65 -9.22
C PRO A 109 4.83 -10.85 -8.50
N VAL A 110 5.54 -11.42 -7.54
CA VAL A 110 5.05 -12.60 -6.81
C VAL A 110 3.75 -12.32 -6.07
N GLN A 111 3.57 -11.11 -5.56
CA GLN A 111 2.37 -10.67 -4.86
C GLN A 111 1.11 -10.74 -5.76
N TYR A 112 1.23 -10.38 -7.03
CA TYR A 112 0.11 -10.52 -7.97
C TYR A 112 -0.11 -11.95 -8.42
N ILE A 113 0.94 -12.79 -8.43
CA ILE A 113 0.82 -14.22 -8.75
C ILE A 113 0.06 -14.95 -7.64
N LEU A 114 0.34 -14.60 -6.38
CA LEU A 114 -0.33 -15.17 -5.21
C LEU A 114 -1.73 -14.57 -5.00
N GLY A 115 -1.94 -13.32 -5.43
CA GLY A 115 -3.18 -12.58 -5.27
C GLY A 115 -3.38 -11.98 -3.88
N GLU A 116 -2.42 -12.18 -2.97
CA GLU A 116 -2.45 -11.66 -1.60
C GLU A 116 -1.03 -11.38 -1.10
N TRP A 117 -0.92 -10.50 -0.10
CA TRP A 117 0.34 -10.18 0.56
C TRP A 117 0.12 -9.71 1.98
N ASP A 118 1.04 -10.10 2.87
CA ASP A 118 1.00 -9.65 4.26
C ASP A 118 1.64 -8.26 4.39
N PHE A 119 0.95 -7.38 5.14
CA PHE A 119 1.40 -6.03 5.46
C PHE A 119 0.91 -5.67 6.87
N GLN A 120 1.81 -5.32 7.78
CA GLN A 120 1.49 -4.95 9.19
C GLN A 120 0.58 -5.98 9.89
N GLY A 121 0.77 -7.27 9.61
CA GLY A 121 -0.03 -8.36 10.18
C GLY A 121 -1.39 -8.59 9.51
N LEU A 122 -1.76 -7.77 8.54
CA LEU A 122 -2.95 -7.98 7.71
C LEU A 122 -2.59 -8.75 6.45
N THR A 123 -3.46 -9.63 5.99
CA THR A 123 -3.35 -10.29 4.67
C THR A 123 -4.24 -9.55 3.69
N LEU A 124 -3.63 -8.77 2.81
CA LEU A 124 -4.35 -7.92 1.84
C LEU A 124 -4.38 -8.59 0.48
N LYS A 125 -5.52 -8.50 -0.22
CA LYS A 125 -5.62 -8.85 -1.64
C LYS A 125 -4.74 -7.93 -2.47
N MET A 126 -4.07 -8.51 -3.48
CA MET A 126 -3.20 -7.80 -4.41
C MET A 126 -3.61 -8.08 -5.85
N ALA A 127 -3.90 -7.04 -6.60
CA ALA A 127 -4.27 -7.17 -8.00
C ALA A 127 -3.73 -6.00 -8.84
N PRO A 128 -3.19 -6.25 -10.06
CA PRO A 128 -2.85 -5.17 -10.96
C PRO A 128 -4.14 -4.45 -11.41
N PRO A 129 -4.11 -3.14 -11.68
CA PRO A 129 -2.93 -2.28 -11.75
C PRO A 129 -2.57 -1.59 -10.42
N VAL A 130 -3.15 -1.98 -9.29
CA VAL A 130 -2.94 -1.34 -7.99
C VAL A 130 -1.53 -1.66 -7.48
N PHE A 131 -0.83 -0.64 -6.99
CA PHE A 131 0.54 -0.80 -6.52
C PHE A 131 0.63 -1.72 -5.30
N ILE A 132 1.70 -2.53 -5.28
CA ILE A 132 2.09 -3.34 -4.13
C ILE A 132 2.68 -2.39 -3.08
N PRO A 133 2.21 -2.41 -1.83
CA PRO A 133 2.79 -1.60 -0.77
C PRO A 133 4.27 -1.98 -0.56
N ARG A 134 5.11 -0.98 -0.32
CA ARG A 134 6.53 -1.20 -0.09
C ARG A 134 6.78 -1.60 1.37
N PRO A 135 7.80 -2.41 1.66
CA PRO A 135 8.17 -2.73 3.04
C PRO A 135 8.44 -1.48 3.88
N GLU A 136 9.03 -0.43 3.29
CA GLU A 136 9.30 0.85 3.96
C GLU A 136 8.03 1.53 4.46
N THR A 137 6.91 1.33 3.77
CA THR A 137 5.62 1.91 4.15
C THR A 137 5.12 1.41 5.53
N GLU A 138 5.59 0.24 5.96
CA GLU A 138 5.31 -0.25 7.32
C GLU A 138 5.92 0.65 8.41
N GLU A 139 7.10 1.24 8.15
CA GLU A 139 7.73 2.20 9.06
C GLU A 139 6.90 3.49 9.18
N LEU A 140 6.30 3.95 8.06
CA LEU A 140 5.40 5.10 8.06
C LEU A 140 4.17 4.84 8.95
N VAL A 141 3.55 3.65 8.82
CA VAL A 141 2.40 3.27 9.65
C VAL A 141 2.77 3.31 11.13
N GLN A 142 3.90 2.73 11.51
CA GLN A 142 4.37 2.74 12.90
C GLN A 142 4.59 4.16 13.41
N TRP A 143 5.19 5.01 12.60
CA TRP A 143 5.41 6.40 13.00
C TRP A 143 4.09 7.16 13.21
N VAL A 144 3.12 6.99 12.32
CA VAL A 144 1.80 7.61 12.48
C VAL A 144 1.13 7.13 13.79
N LEU A 145 1.20 5.83 14.08
CA LEU A 145 0.66 5.26 15.32
C LEU A 145 1.32 5.86 16.58
N GLU A 146 2.65 6.01 16.58
CA GLU A 146 3.40 6.65 17.66
C GLU A 146 2.89 8.08 17.92
N GLU A 147 2.79 8.90 16.87
CA GLU A 147 2.37 10.31 16.98
C GLU A 147 0.90 10.44 17.41
N VAL A 148 0.02 9.62 16.86
CA VAL A 148 -1.40 9.61 17.26
C VAL A 148 -1.55 9.23 18.73
N THR A 149 -0.81 8.22 19.19
CA THR A 149 -0.86 7.78 20.59
C THR A 149 -0.33 8.86 21.53
N GLN A 150 0.78 9.49 21.21
CA GLN A 150 1.37 10.57 22.02
C GLN A 150 0.46 11.79 22.06
N SER A 151 -0.13 12.18 20.94
CA SER A 151 -1.06 13.32 20.85
C SER A 151 -2.36 13.08 21.63
N SER A 152 -2.87 11.85 21.61
CA SER A 152 -4.10 11.49 22.34
C SER A 152 -3.92 11.53 23.87
N CYS A 153 -2.75 11.21 24.37
CA CYS A 153 -2.42 11.30 25.80
C CYS A 153 -2.34 12.75 26.30
N ALA A 154 -1.95 13.69 25.41
CA ALA A 154 -1.73 15.08 25.80
C ALA A 154 -3.00 15.96 25.85
N VAL A 155 -4.04 15.57 25.11
CA VAL A 155 -5.24 16.39 24.93
C VAL A 155 -6.47 15.54 25.21
N GLY A 156 -7.00 15.46 26.36
CA GLY A 156 -8.22 14.70 26.72
C GLY A 156 -9.44 14.95 25.80
N THR A 157 -9.25 14.85 24.48
CA THR A 157 -10.24 15.10 23.44
C THR A 157 -11.24 13.96 23.35
N GLN A 158 -12.51 14.31 23.47
CA GLN A 158 -13.62 13.41 23.23
C GLN A 158 -13.69 13.12 21.71
N GLY A 159 -13.21 11.96 21.29
CA GLY A 159 -13.29 11.48 19.92
C GLY A 159 -11.94 10.92 19.43
N GLY A 160 -11.97 9.81 18.68
CA GLY A 160 -10.80 9.23 18.04
C GLY A 160 -10.25 10.15 16.93
N PRO A 161 -9.03 9.89 16.44
CA PRO A 161 -8.44 10.63 15.35
C PRO A 161 -9.26 10.49 14.06
N LEU A 162 -9.32 11.58 13.29
CA LEU A 162 -9.76 11.55 11.91
C LEU A 162 -8.51 11.59 11.01
N ILE A 163 -8.33 10.57 10.20
CA ILE A 163 -7.18 10.41 9.31
C ILE A 163 -7.67 10.49 7.87
N LEU A 164 -6.95 11.20 7.03
CA LEU A 164 -7.13 11.23 5.58
C LEU A 164 -5.89 10.61 4.93
N GLU A 165 -6.06 9.50 4.20
CA GLU A 165 -5.04 8.91 3.34
C GLU A 165 -5.29 9.31 1.89
N VAL A 166 -4.26 9.77 1.18
CA VAL A 166 -4.30 10.12 -0.24
C VAL A 166 -3.40 9.18 -1.03
N GLY A 167 -3.98 8.47 -2.00
CA GLY A 167 -3.31 7.41 -2.74
C GLY A 167 -3.38 6.07 -1.99
N CYS A 168 -4.58 5.65 -1.62
CA CYS A 168 -4.77 4.49 -0.74
C CYS A 168 -4.36 3.14 -1.35
N GLY A 169 -4.30 3.02 -2.67
CA GLY A 169 -3.86 1.80 -3.35
C GLY A 169 -4.64 0.56 -2.97
N SER A 170 -4.01 -0.35 -2.23
CA SER A 170 -4.65 -1.55 -1.67
C SER A 170 -5.34 -1.32 -0.33
N GLY A 171 -5.26 -0.12 0.23
CA GLY A 171 -5.73 0.21 1.59
C GLY A 171 -4.75 -0.19 2.69
N ALA A 172 -3.50 -0.49 2.35
CA ALA A 172 -2.52 -1.01 3.29
C ALA A 172 -2.31 -0.11 4.52
N ILE A 173 -2.15 1.20 4.33
CA ILE A 173 -1.96 2.16 5.43
C ILE A 173 -3.26 2.32 6.22
N SER A 174 -4.36 2.64 5.55
CA SER A 174 -5.66 2.88 6.18
C SER A 174 -6.11 1.72 7.06
N LEU A 175 -6.07 0.50 6.51
CA LEU A 175 -6.51 -0.69 7.24
C LEU A 175 -5.56 -1.04 8.38
N SER A 176 -4.25 -0.87 8.20
CA SER A 176 -3.27 -1.09 9.26
C SER A 176 -3.45 -0.09 10.41
N LEU A 177 -3.72 1.17 10.10
CA LEU A 177 -4.01 2.18 11.12
C LEU A 177 -5.30 1.86 11.88
N LEU A 178 -6.37 1.51 11.16
CA LEU A 178 -7.65 1.13 11.79
C LEU A 178 -7.53 -0.10 12.67
N SER A 179 -6.76 -1.12 12.25
CA SER A 179 -6.59 -2.35 13.02
C SER A 179 -5.76 -2.17 14.30
N GLN A 180 -4.87 -1.18 14.34
CA GLN A 180 -3.93 -0.96 15.45
C GLN A 180 -4.28 0.25 16.32
N LEU A 181 -5.06 1.20 15.81
CA LEU A 181 -5.56 2.29 16.64
C LEU A 181 -6.54 1.75 17.67
N PRO A 182 -6.43 2.17 18.95
CA PRO A 182 -7.27 1.63 19.99
C PRO A 182 -8.74 1.91 19.67
N GLN A 183 -9.49 0.87 19.44
CA GLN A 183 -10.93 0.81 19.65
C GLN A 183 -11.08 0.90 21.18
N ALA A 184 -11.13 2.12 21.72
CA ALA A 184 -10.87 2.39 23.11
C ALA A 184 -11.52 1.36 24.05
N PRO A 185 -10.75 0.52 24.77
CA PRO A 185 -11.31 -0.29 25.83
C PRO A 185 -11.68 0.62 26.98
N CYS A 186 -12.94 0.54 27.39
CA CYS A 186 -13.42 1.15 28.61
C CYS A 186 -12.55 0.74 29.79
N SER A 187 -11.71 1.61 30.31
CA SER A 187 -11.25 1.47 31.66
C SER A 187 -12.42 1.83 32.56
N LEU A 188 -12.90 0.85 33.33
CA LEU A 188 -13.94 0.94 34.34
C LEU A 188 -13.54 1.91 35.46
N HIS A 189 -13.68 3.18 35.24
CA HIS A 189 -13.86 4.13 36.38
C HIS A 189 -14.56 5.40 35.87
N SER A 190 -15.77 5.55 36.36
CA SER A 190 -16.65 6.72 36.31
C SER A 190 -17.41 7.01 35.00
N HIS A 191 -18.69 7.10 35.19
CA HIS A 191 -19.80 7.48 34.33
C HIS A 191 -19.50 8.49 33.21
N ARG A 192 -19.94 8.14 31.99
CA ARG A 192 -19.97 8.88 30.74
C ARG A 192 -18.64 8.90 29.96
N LEU A 193 -18.46 7.87 29.14
CA LEU A 193 -17.44 7.86 28.11
C LEU A 193 -18.12 7.64 26.76
N PHE A 194 -18.26 8.69 25.99
CA PHE A 194 -18.37 8.60 24.54
C PHE A 194 -16.94 8.45 24.01
N LEU A 195 -16.54 7.22 23.72
CA LEU A 195 -15.27 6.92 23.07
C LEU A 195 -15.51 7.06 21.57
N GLY A 196 -14.98 8.13 20.98
CA GLY A 196 -14.99 8.32 19.55
C GLY A 196 -14.12 7.25 18.87
N GLN A 197 -14.69 6.51 17.94
CA GLN A 197 -13.95 5.58 17.09
C GLN A 197 -12.99 6.35 16.18
N SER A 198 -11.80 5.82 15.99
CA SER A 198 -10.88 6.30 14.95
C SER A 198 -11.55 6.19 13.59
N ARG A 199 -11.37 7.19 12.75
CA ARG A 199 -11.99 7.24 11.40
C ARG A 199 -10.91 7.51 10.38
N VAL A 200 -10.91 6.72 9.30
CA VAL A 200 -10.03 6.95 8.16
C VAL A 200 -10.88 7.24 6.92
N ILE A 201 -10.47 8.26 6.18
CA ILE A 201 -10.96 8.54 4.84
C ILE A 201 -9.80 8.23 3.91
N ALA A 202 -9.97 7.22 3.05
CA ALA A 202 -8.97 6.83 2.08
C ALA A 202 -9.41 7.27 0.68
N VAL A 203 -8.52 7.91 -0.06
CA VAL A 203 -8.80 8.42 -1.39
C VAL A 203 -7.75 7.96 -2.40
N ASP A 204 -8.18 7.72 -3.64
CA ASP A 204 -7.29 7.38 -4.76
C ASP A 204 -7.90 7.87 -6.08
N LYS A 205 -7.04 8.16 -7.07
CA LYS A 205 -7.49 8.53 -8.42
C LYS A 205 -7.95 7.33 -9.24
N GLY A 206 -7.48 6.14 -8.90
CA GLY A 206 -7.72 4.90 -9.63
C GLY A 206 -8.93 4.16 -9.10
N GLU A 207 -9.99 4.00 -9.90
CA GLU A 207 -11.16 3.19 -9.54
C GLU A 207 -10.78 1.78 -9.08
N ALA A 208 -9.77 1.15 -9.73
CA ALA A 208 -9.28 -0.16 -9.34
C ALA A 208 -8.66 -0.18 -7.93
N ALA A 209 -7.98 0.90 -7.51
CA ALA A 209 -7.45 1.05 -6.17
C ALA A 209 -8.58 1.17 -5.15
N ILE A 210 -9.58 2.00 -5.44
CA ILE A 210 -10.77 2.16 -4.62
C ILE A 210 -11.49 0.82 -4.42
N CYS A 211 -11.78 0.10 -5.50
CA CYS A 211 -12.41 -1.22 -5.42
C CYS A 211 -11.59 -2.21 -4.59
N LEU A 212 -10.27 -2.27 -4.82
CA LEU A 212 -9.39 -3.18 -4.08
C LEU A 212 -9.33 -2.83 -2.58
N THR A 213 -9.25 -1.54 -2.26
CA THR A 213 -9.31 -1.08 -0.85
C THR A 213 -10.64 -1.47 -0.21
N GLN A 214 -11.76 -1.32 -0.91
CA GLN A 214 -13.08 -1.74 -0.42
C GLN A 214 -13.16 -3.25 -0.20
N GLU A 215 -12.65 -4.06 -1.13
CA GLU A 215 -12.58 -5.51 -0.98
C GLU A 215 -11.74 -5.93 0.24
N ASN A 216 -10.60 -5.27 0.43
CA ASN A 216 -9.75 -5.51 1.59
C ASN A 216 -10.43 -5.07 2.89
N ALA A 217 -11.10 -3.91 2.89
CA ALA A 217 -11.84 -3.41 4.04
C ALA A 217 -12.98 -4.36 4.45
N GLN A 218 -13.76 -4.89 3.48
CA GLN A 218 -14.82 -5.85 3.76
C GLN A 218 -14.32 -7.14 4.44
N SER A 219 -13.08 -7.52 4.16
CA SER A 219 -12.44 -8.67 4.82
C SER A 219 -12.14 -8.41 6.31
N TYR A 220 -12.18 -7.14 6.74
CA TYR A 220 -11.90 -6.69 8.11
C TYR A 220 -13.08 -5.96 8.79
N GLU A 221 -14.29 -6.01 8.20
CA GLU A 221 -15.55 -5.46 8.74
C GLU A 221 -15.58 -3.93 8.97
N ASP A 222 -14.72 -3.14 8.27
CA ASP A 222 -14.69 -1.68 8.41
C ASP A 222 -15.16 -0.93 7.15
N PRO A 223 -16.15 -0.02 7.23
CA PRO A 223 -16.61 0.77 6.08
C PRO A 223 -15.73 2.01 5.85
N LEU A 224 -15.13 2.13 4.65
CA LEU A 224 -14.30 3.24 4.20
C LEU A 224 -15.01 4.12 3.15
N ALA A 225 -14.72 5.44 3.12
CA ALA A 225 -15.19 6.40 2.11
C ALA A 225 -14.02 6.87 1.24
N LEU A 226 -14.19 6.92 -0.12
CA LEU A 226 -13.10 7.01 -1.09
C LEU A 226 -13.31 8.02 -2.21
N ASP A 227 -12.30 8.83 -2.61
CA ASP A 227 -12.21 9.64 -3.84
C ASP A 227 -10.77 10.12 -4.16
N GLY A 228 -10.39 10.41 -5.42
CA GLY A 228 -9.01 10.54 -5.87
C GLY A 228 -8.60 11.66 -6.85
N GLY A 229 -7.26 11.91 -7.06
CA GLY A 229 -6.64 12.93 -7.93
C GLY A 229 -5.24 12.61 -8.50
N GLU A 230 -4.57 13.48 -9.33
CA GLU A 230 -3.33 13.19 -10.12
C GLU A 230 -2.03 13.92 -9.72
N GLU A 231 -0.87 13.23 -9.80
CA GLU A 231 0.59 13.51 -9.99
C GLU A 231 1.49 14.19 -8.93
N GLY A 232 2.55 13.46 -8.53
CA GLY A 232 3.91 13.82 -8.03
C GLY A 232 4.04 14.99 -7.02
N MET A 233 5.00 15.90 -7.27
CA MET A 233 5.19 17.12 -6.46
C MET A 233 3.98 18.06 -6.56
N ASP A 234 3.24 18.04 -7.66
CA ASP A 234 2.03 18.84 -7.82
C ASP A 234 0.95 18.37 -6.82
N ILE A 235 0.83 17.09 -6.58
CA ILE A 235 -0.06 16.54 -5.54
C ILE A 235 0.43 16.96 -4.15
N ILE A 236 1.72 16.83 -3.86
CA ILE A 236 2.28 17.21 -2.56
C ILE A 236 1.98 18.68 -2.27
N THR A 237 2.28 19.57 -3.20
CA THR A 237 2.02 21.01 -3.02
C THR A 237 0.53 21.33 -2.95
N HIS A 238 -0.29 20.58 -3.67
CA HIS A 238 -1.75 20.75 -3.61
C HIS A 238 -2.31 20.32 -2.25
N ILE A 239 -1.88 19.14 -1.73
CA ILE A 239 -2.23 18.68 -0.38
C ILE A 239 -1.81 19.71 0.67
N LEU A 240 -0.57 20.22 0.58
CA LEU A 240 -0.06 21.20 1.52
C LEU A 240 -0.81 22.54 1.42
N ALA A 241 -1.21 22.97 0.23
CA ALA A 241 -2.02 24.16 0.04
C ALA A 241 -3.43 24.03 0.63
N LEU A 242 -4.02 22.83 0.61
CA LEU A 242 -5.34 22.54 1.21
C LEU A 242 -5.27 22.30 2.71
N ALA A 243 -4.13 21.91 3.23
CA ALA A 243 -3.96 21.53 4.64
C ALA A 243 -4.49 22.55 5.67
N PRO A 244 -4.34 23.89 5.46
CA PRO A 244 -4.89 24.88 6.40
C PRO A 244 -6.40 24.85 6.58
N TRP A 245 -7.15 24.28 5.65
CA TRP A 245 -8.61 24.12 5.75
C TRP A 245 -9.02 22.73 6.24
N LEU A 246 -8.20 21.72 5.95
CA LEU A 246 -8.48 20.31 6.29
C LEU A 246 -8.04 19.95 7.70
N LEU A 247 -6.89 20.47 8.15
CA LEU A 247 -6.33 20.15 9.45
C LEU A 247 -6.94 20.96 10.57
N LYS A 248 -7.20 20.30 11.69
CA LYS A 248 -7.43 20.96 12.98
C LYS A 248 -6.15 21.64 13.47
N ASP A 249 -6.27 22.46 14.52
CA ASP A 249 -5.11 23.02 15.21
C ASP A 249 -4.20 21.88 15.67
N SER A 250 -2.90 22.02 15.45
CA SER A 250 -1.89 20.98 15.69
C SER A 250 -2.08 19.68 14.90
N GLY A 251 -2.91 19.67 13.86
CA GLY A 251 -3.06 18.54 12.95
C GLY A 251 -1.76 18.26 12.17
N SER A 252 -1.53 17.01 11.85
CA SER A 252 -0.30 16.54 11.21
C SER A 252 -0.54 15.95 9.83
N ILE A 253 0.46 16.07 8.97
CA ILE A 253 0.56 15.42 7.65
C ILE A 253 1.78 14.51 7.69
N PHE A 254 1.60 13.28 7.22
CA PHE A 254 2.68 12.32 7.01
C PHE A 254 2.74 11.99 5.52
N LEU A 255 3.93 12.08 4.94
CA LEU A 255 4.14 11.80 3.51
C LEU A 255 5.26 10.77 3.37
N GLU A 256 5.01 9.72 2.58
CA GLU A 256 6.08 8.91 1.99
C GLU A 256 6.43 9.52 0.65
N VAL A 257 7.72 9.84 0.45
CA VAL A 257 8.19 10.63 -0.69
C VAL A 257 9.46 10.04 -1.32
N GLU A 258 9.80 10.52 -2.52
CA GLU A 258 11.11 10.26 -3.12
C GLU A 258 12.22 10.97 -2.32
N PRO A 259 13.44 10.40 -2.22
CA PRO A 259 14.54 10.96 -1.41
C PRO A 259 14.93 12.42 -1.68
N ARG A 260 14.55 12.98 -2.82
CA ARG A 260 14.80 14.41 -3.16
C ARG A 260 13.70 15.36 -2.68
N HIS A 261 12.51 14.85 -2.41
CA HIS A 261 11.36 15.68 -2.06
C HIS A 261 11.48 16.38 -0.69
N PRO A 262 12.13 15.82 0.35
CA PRO A 262 12.24 16.51 1.64
C PRO A 262 12.84 17.92 1.54
N GLU A 263 13.89 18.11 0.74
CA GLU A 263 14.51 19.42 0.54
C GLU A 263 13.59 20.37 -0.25
N LEU A 264 12.93 19.85 -1.29
CA LEU A 264 11.98 20.61 -2.11
C LEU A 264 10.75 21.06 -1.30
N VAL A 265 10.19 20.15 -0.51
CA VAL A 265 9.06 20.46 0.38
C VAL A 265 9.46 21.46 1.45
N GLY A 266 10.64 21.31 2.06
CA GLY A 266 11.16 22.26 3.05
C GLY A 266 11.32 23.67 2.47
N SER A 267 11.91 23.78 1.30
CA SER A 267 12.08 25.08 0.59
C SER A 267 10.74 25.68 0.19
N TRP A 268 9.80 24.84 -0.28
CA TRP A 268 8.47 25.29 -0.67
C TRP A 268 7.68 25.81 0.55
N LEU A 269 7.69 25.10 1.69
CA LEU A 269 7.04 25.56 2.92
C LEU A 269 7.63 26.88 3.42
N GLN A 270 8.95 27.07 3.35
CA GLN A 270 9.59 28.33 3.70
C GLN A 270 9.13 29.50 2.83
N SER A 271 8.80 29.24 1.56
CA SER A 271 8.26 30.25 0.65
C SER A 271 6.77 30.56 0.89
N ARG A 272 6.10 29.75 1.73
CA ARG A 272 4.64 29.84 1.98
C ARG A 272 4.31 29.93 3.48
N PRO A 273 4.81 30.96 4.19
CA PRO A 273 4.52 31.17 5.61
C PRO A 273 3.02 31.39 5.89
N ASP A 274 2.27 31.81 4.86
CA ASP A 274 0.80 31.99 4.90
C ASP A 274 0.05 30.70 5.24
N LEU A 275 0.63 29.52 4.99
CA LEU A 275 -0.02 28.22 5.26
C LEU A 275 0.05 27.81 6.73
N SER A 276 0.94 28.42 7.53
CA SER A 276 1.18 28.06 8.93
C SER A 276 1.44 26.54 9.10
N LEU A 277 2.32 26.01 8.27
CA LEU A 277 2.75 24.61 8.27
C LEU A 277 4.26 24.54 8.54
N ASP A 278 4.66 23.73 9.49
CA ASP A 278 6.06 23.51 9.85
C ASP A 278 6.49 22.09 9.52
N LEU A 279 7.63 21.94 8.86
CA LEU A 279 8.29 20.64 8.69
C LEU A 279 8.93 20.25 10.02
N VAL A 280 8.29 19.34 10.75
CA VAL A 280 8.71 18.94 12.11
C VAL A 280 9.86 17.95 12.05
N ALA A 281 9.79 16.97 11.15
CA ALA A 281 10.81 15.94 11.05
C ALA A 281 10.88 15.32 9.64
N VAL A 282 12.10 14.84 9.32
CA VAL A 282 12.38 13.99 8.17
C VAL A 282 12.97 12.70 8.71
N ARG A 283 12.34 11.55 8.44
CA ARG A 283 12.89 10.24 8.79
C ARG A 283 13.43 9.53 7.54
N LYS A 284 14.46 8.72 7.77
CA LYS A 284 15.06 7.86 6.75
C LYS A 284 14.45 6.46 6.84
N ASP A 285 14.36 5.79 5.68
CA ASP A 285 14.02 4.37 5.61
C ASP A 285 15.20 3.50 6.12
N PHE A 286 14.98 2.20 6.22
CA PHE A 286 16.00 1.24 6.65
C PHE A 286 17.23 1.19 5.72
N CYS A 287 17.11 1.73 4.48
CA CYS A 287 18.24 1.92 3.57
C CYS A 287 19.00 3.25 3.82
N GLY A 288 18.61 4.03 4.82
CA GLY A 288 19.20 5.31 5.16
C GLY A 288 18.80 6.47 4.23
N ARG A 289 17.78 6.30 3.39
CA ARG A 289 17.30 7.33 2.47
C ARG A 289 16.19 8.16 3.12
N PRO A 290 16.20 9.50 3.00
CA PRO A 290 15.12 10.35 3.52
C PRO A 290 13.82 10.07 2.73
N ARG A 291 12.82 9.49 3.41
CA ARG A 291 11.62 8.98 2.78
C ARG A 291 10.33 9.48 3.40
N PHE A 292 10.37 9.88 4.65
CA PHE A 292 9.17 10.21 5.40
C PHE A 292 9.24 11.63 5.93
N LEU A 293 8.18 12.40 5.70
CA LEU A 293 8.03 13.76 6.22
C LEU A 293 6.93 13.81 7.25
N HIS A 294 7.15 14.53 8.33
CA HIS A 294 6.13 14.94 9.27
C HIS A 294 6.02 16.46 9.23
N ILE A 295 4.86 16.95 8.82
CA ILE A 295 4.52 18.37 8.76
C ILE A 295 3.38 18.61 9.72
N ARG A 296 3.46 19.65 10.53
CA ARG A 296 2.44 20.01 11.52
C ARG A 296 1.93 21.42 11.27
N ARG A 297 0.66 21.60 11.55
CA ARG A 297 0.06 22.92 11.55
C ARG A 297 0.38 23.68 12.83
N SER A 298 0.85 24.92 12.72
CA SER A 298 1.25 25.80 13.83
C SER A 298 0.31 26.97 14.11
N GLY A 299 -0.76 27.10 13.32
CA GLY A 299 -1.71 28.22 13.43
C GLY A 299 -3.16 27.79 13.60
N PRO A 300 -4.07 28.72 13.92
CA PRO A 300 -5.50 28.44 14.08
C PRO A 300 -6.13 28.00 12.75
N GLN A 301 -7.17 27.14 12.83
CA GLN A 301 -7.86 26.62 11.65
C GLN A 301 -8.50 27.76 10.84
N ARG A 302 -8.20 27.80 9.54
CA ARG A 302 -8.87 28.73 8.61
C ARG A 302 -10.27 28.21 8.30
N GLY A 303 -11.26 29.08 8.33
CA GLY A 303 -12.59 28.76 7.80
C GLY A 303 -12.53 28.52 6.30
N TRP A 304 -13.32 27.58 5.79
CA TRP A 304 -13.41 27.31 4.35
C TRP A 304 -13.86 28.58 3.60
N PRO A 305 -13.21 28.99 2.50
CA PRO A 305 -13.62 30.16 1.73
C PRO A 305 -15.04 29.96 1.20
N ALA A 306 -15.92 30.94 1.41
CA ALA A 306 -17.33 30.86 0.97
C ALA A 306 -17.49 30.63 -0.54
N GLU A 307 -16.52 31.08 -1.34
CA GLU A 307 -16.50 30.92 -2.80
C GLU A 307 -16.09 29.53 -3.30
N ALA A 308 -15.52 28.69 -2.44
CA ALA A 308 -15.05 27.35 -2.79
C ALA A 308 -16.07 26.23 -2.50
N MET A 309 -17.26 26.57 -2.00
CA MET A 309 -18.34 25.60 -1.82
C MET A 309 -18.91 25.24 -3.18
N PRO A 310 -18.78 24.00 -3.69
CA PRO A 310 -19.53 23.57 -4.85
C PRO A 310 -21.01 23.71 -4.51
N GLY A 311 -21.73 24.57 -5.27
CA GLY A 311 -23.17 24.69 -5.13
C GLY A 311 -23.83 23.31 -5.23
N PRO A 312 -24.99 23.09 -4.56
CA PRO A 312 -25.68 21.83 -4.62
C PRO A 312 -25.97 21.48 -6.09
N GLN A 313 -25.32 20.43 -6.59
CA GLN A 313 -25.63 19.93 -7.94
C GLN A 313 -27.09 19.47 -7.94
N PRO A 314 -27.91 19.89 -8.93
CA PRO A 314 -29.28 19.42 -9.01
C PRO A 314 -29.27 17.89 -9.20
N ALA A 315 -30.01 17.20 -8.36
CA ALA A 315 -30.20 15.76 -8.45
C ALA A 315 -30.62 15.42 -9.88
N ARG A 316 -29.82 14.58 -10.58
CA ARG A 316 -30.25 14.00 -11.84
C ARG A 316 -31.44 13.08 -11.53
N VAL A 317 -32.62 13.56 -11.85
CA VAL A 317 -33.82 12.71 -11.89
C VAL A 317 -33.62 11.75 -13.06
N ALA A 318 -33.43 10.47 -12.74
CA ALA A 318 -33.48 9.41 -13.75
C ALA A 318 -34.92 9.29 -14.23
N GLY A 319 -35.13 9.58 -15.51
CA GLY A 319 -36.35 9.26 -16.26
C GLY A 319 -36.22 7.87 -16.88
#